data_c417b4c484f771f4b33788509621a5c9
#
_entry.id   c417b4c484f771f4b33788509621a5c9
#
_cell.length_a   1.000
_cell.length_b   1.000
_cell.length_c   1.000
_cell.angle_alpha   90.00
_cell.angle_beta   90.00
_cell.angle_gamma   90.00
#
_symmetry.space_group_name_H-M   'P 1'
#
loop_
_entity.id
_entity.type
_entity.pdbx_description
1 polymer ?
#
loop_
_entity_poly.entity_id
_entity_poly.type
_entity_poly.pdbx_seq_one_letter_code
_entity_poly.pdbx_strand_id
1 'polypeptide(L)'
;MKNHSYRAVEAFRGLEKTIRIVGHRGARGVVPENTMLGFISTIEMGINLLEFDVVLCADGVPVITHNHALHAPTFKHVGGNFIDHEPKVLDLTWSQLQCFEVGRLDSSTQYGQRFPDQLQFDGVKVPKLDELLAHVVS
;
A
#
# COMPACT_ATOMS: atom_id res chain seq x y z
N MET A 1 16.62 31.72 -8.26
CA MET A 1 15.70 30.55 -8.14
C MET A 1 16.26 29.43 -8.99
N LYS A 2 16.76 28.34 -8.40
CA LYS A 2 17.19 27.17 -9.16
C LYS A 2 15.95 26.45 -9.66
N ASN A 3 15.75 26.42 -10.98
CA ASN A 3 14.73 25.58 -11.61
C ASN A 3 15.02 24.13 -11.25
N HIS A 4 14.35 23.61 -10.24
CA HIS A 4 14.23 22.17 -10.09
C HIS A 4 13.28 21.71 -11.18
N SER A 5 13.84 21.41 -12.35
CA SER A 5 13.11 20.70 -13.38
C SER A 5 12.67 19.36 -12.79
N TYR A 6 11.40 19.15 -12.67
CA TYR A 6 10.82 17.88 -12.28
C TYR A 6 11.09 16.87 -13.41
N ARG A 7 12.27 16.23 -13.38
CA ARG A 7 12.67 15.22 -14.38
C ARG A 7 11.60 14.16 -14.61
N ALA A 8 10.85 13.82 -13.56
CA ALA A 8 9.71 12.93 -13.67
C ALA A 8 8.60 13.49 -14.57
N VAL A 9 8.30 14.79 -14.50
CA VAL A 9 7.27 15.43 -15.34
C VAL A 9 7.72 15.53 -16.79
N GLU A 10 9.02 15.78 -17.05
CA GLU A 10 9.57 15.81 -18.41
C GLU A 10 9.60 14.42 -19.03
N ALA A 11 9.97 13.38 -18.26
CA ALA A 11 9.84 11.99 -18.71
C ALA A 11 8.39 11.61 -19.04
N PHE A 12 7.41 12.22 -18.36
CA PHE A 12 5.99 12.03 -18.68
C PHE A 12 5.55 12.70 -19.99
N ARG A 13 6.06 13.89 -20.29
CA ARG A 13 5.67 14.67 -21.49
C ARG A 13 6.16 14.09 -22.81
N GLY A 14 7.31 13.39 -22.80
CA GLY A 14 7.91 12.83 -24.01
C GLY A 14 7.28 11.53 -24.54
N LEU A 15 6.24 10.98 -23.88
CA LEU A 15 5.73 9.64 -24.14
C LEU A 15 4.24 9.64 -24.54
N GLU A 16 3.79 10.64 -25.31
CA GLU A 16 2.38 10.82 -25.67
C GLU A 16 1.73 9.63 -26.43
N LYS A 17 2.52 8.68 -26.91
CA LYS A 17 2.05 7.47 -27.62
C LYS A 17 2.35 6.15 -26.90
N THR A 18 2.80 6.20 -25.65
CA THR A 18 3.20 4.99 -24.91
C THR A 18 2.14 4.64 -23.86
N ILE A 19 1.65 3.41 -23.91
CA ILE A 19 0.82 2.85 -22.83
C ILE A 19 1.71 2.70 -21.59
N ARG A 20 1.26 3.23 -20.45
CA ARG A 20 1.93 3.10 -19.18
C ARG A 20 1.16 2.17 -18.27
N ILE A 21 1.89 1.31 -17.56
CA ILE A 21 1.32 0.45 -16.54
C ILE A 21 1.65 1.07 -15.20
N VAL A 22 0.63 1.23 -14.37
CA VAL A 22 0.74 1.76 -13.01
C VAL A 22 0.38 0.66 -12.02
N GLY A 23 1.22 0.43 -11.04
CA GLY A 23 0.93 -0.47 -9.93
C GLY A 23 -0.07 0.18 -8.97
N HIS A 24 -1.36 -0.10 -9.13
CA HIS A 24 -2.45 0.42 -8.30
C HIS A 24 -2.39 -0.22 -6.90
N ARG A 25 -2.05 0.56 -5.88
CA ARG A 25 -1.72 0.12 -4.52
C ARG A 25 -0.62 -0.96 -4.51
N GLY A 26 0.38 -0.82 -5.38
CA GLY A 26 1.29 -1.89 -5.77
C GLY A 26 0.68 -2.78 -6.84
N ALA A 27 0.68 -4.08 -6.67
CA ALA A 27 0.07 -5.04 -7.59
C ALA A 27 -1.12 -5.75 -6.92
N ARG A 28 -2.12 -5.02 -6.48
CA ARG A 28 -3.26 -5.44 -5.66
C ARG A 28 -3.96 -6.72 -6.13
N GLY A 29 -4.00 -6.97 -7.43
CA GLY A 29 -4.61 -8.19 -7.98
C GLY A 29 -3.79 -9.46 -7.73
N VAL A 30 -2.52 -9.33 -7.39
CA VAL A 30 -1.55 -10.44 -7.28
C VAL A 30 -0.95 -10.56 -5.89
N VAL A 31 -0.64 -9.43 -5.24
CA VAL A 31 -0.01 -9.35 -3.91
C VAL A 31 -0.77 -8.37 -3.01
N PRO A 32 -0.61 -8.44 -1.68
CA PRO A 32 -1.32 -7.57 -0.75
C PRO A 32 -1.13 -6.08 -1.05
N GLU A 33 -2.23 -5.36 -1.10
CA GLU A 33 -2.28 -3.93 -1.43
C GLU A 33 -1.61 -3.05 -0.38
N ASN A 34 -1.01 -1.94 -0.83
CA ASN A 34 -0.41 -0.92 0.05
C ASN A 34 0.60 -1.50 1.06
N THR A 35 1.41 -2.47 0.62
CA THR A 35 2.47 -3.10 1.43
C THR A 35 3.83 -2.95 0.77
N MET A 36 4.90 -2.95 1.57
CA MET A 36 6.27 -2.96 1.02
C MET A 36 6.49 -4.17 0.11
N LEU A 37 5.98 -5.34 0.50
CA LEU A 37 6.01 -6.54 -0.33
C LEU A 37 5.35 -6.29 -1.70
N GLY A 38 4.16 -5.68 -1.71
CA GLY A 38 3.44 -5.36 -2.95
C GLY A 38 4.19 -4.37 -3.84
N PHE A 39 4.80 -3.34 -3.27
CA PHE A 39 5.58 -2.35 -4.04
C PHE A 39 6.86 -2.95 -4.61
N ILE A 40 7.62 -3.70 -3.82
CA ILE A 40 8.84 -4.37 -4.26
C ILE A 40 8.53 -5.35 -5.40
N SER A 41 7.51 -6.20 -5.22
CA SER A 41 7.09 -7.14 -6.26
C SER A 41 6.67 -6.42 -7.55
N THR A 42 6.00 -5.26 -7.43
CA THR A 42 5.61 -4.44 -8.59
C THR A 42 6.83 -3.93 -9.35
N ILE A 43 7.84 -3.44 -8.64
CA ILE A 43 9.10 -2.97 -9.22
C ILE A 43 9.86 -4.13 -9.89
N GLU A 44 9.91 -5.29 -9.25
CA GLU A 44 10.55 -6.51 -9.79
C GLU A 44 9.87 -7.01 -11.07
N MET A 45 8.56 -6.79 -11.22
CA MET A 45 7.83 -7.03 -12.48
C MET A 45 8.19 -6.03 -13.60
N GLY A 46 9.06 -5.05 -13.34
CA GLY A 46 9.44 -4.01 -14.30
C GLY A 46 8.48 -2.83 -14.36
N ILE A 47 7.51 -2.73 -13.46
CA ILE A 47 6.57 -1.61 -13.35
C ILE A 47 7.20 -0.56 -12.44
N ASN A 48 7.50 0.60 -13.00
CA ASN A 48 8.21 1.70 -12.30
C ASN A 48 7.32 2.92 -12.01
N LEU A 49 6.01 2.75 -12.12
CA LEU A 49 5.01 3.72 -11.66
C LEU A 49 4.17 3.06 -10.59
N LEU A 50 4.25 3.61 -9.38
CA LEU A 50 3.47 3.14 -8.23
C LEU A 50 2.38 4.17 -7.90
N GLU A 51 1.20 3.68 -7.62
CA GLU A 51 0.11 4.47 -7.04
C GLU A 51 -0.18 3.89 -5.64
N PHE A 52 -0.36 4.76 -4.66
CA PHE A 52 -0.65 4.39 -3.28
C PHE A 52 -1.31 5.56 -2.53
N ASP A 53 -1.90 5.23 -1.40
CA ASP A 53 -2.65 6.17 -0.57
C ASP A 53 -1.92 6.42 0.76
N VAL A 54 -1.91 7.67 1.24
CA VAL A 54 -1.25 8.04 2.49
C VAL A 54 -2.26 8.63 3.47
N VAL A 55 -2.23 8.13 4.70
CA VAL A 55 -3.04 8.62 5.83
C VAL A 55 -2.12 8.90 7.03
N LEU A 56 -2.49 9.86 7.86
CA LEU A 56 -1.75 10.16 9.09
C LEU A 56 -2.29 9.34 10.28
N CYS A 57 -1.37 8.81 11.09
CA CYS A 57 -1.69 8.25 12.40
C CYS A 57 -1.94 9.35 13.45
N ALA A 58 -2.40 8.95 14.64
CA ALA A 58 -2.61 9.84 15.78
C ALA A 58 -1.34 10.59 16.23
N ASP A 59 -0.19 9.97 16.06
CA ASP A 59 1.14 10.53 16.36
C ASP A 59 1.79 11.23 15.16
N GLY A 60 1.02 11.51 14.10
CA GLY A 60 1.47 12.26 12.93
C GLY A 60 2.37 11.47 11.96
N VAL A 61 2.51 10.16 12.14
CA VAL A 61 3.30 9.32 11.23
C VAL A 61 2.51 9.07 9.93
N PRO A 62 3.06 9.40 8.74
CA PRO A 62 2.44 9.06 7.46
C PRO A 62 2.56 7.55 7.19
N VAL A 63 1.42 6.89 7.03
CA VAL A 63 1.34 5.46 6.71
C VAL A 63 0.65 5.22 5.38
N ILE A 64 0.96 4.11 4.74
CA ILE A 64 0.39 3.77 3.44
C ILE A 64 -0.79 2.83 3.66
N THR A 65 -2.00 3.36 3.46
CA THR A 65 -3.27 2.61 3.52
C THR A 65 -4.36 3.40 2.81
N HIS A 66 -5.30 2.71 2.18
CA HIS A 66 -6.32 3.37 1.34
C HIS A 66 -7.39 4.09 2.15
N ASN A 67 -7.96 3.44 3.14
CA ASN A 67 -9.11 3.98 3.88
C ASN A 67 -8.65 4.79 5.09
N HIS A 68 -9.44 5.77 5.47
CA HIS A 68 -9.26 6.52 6.73
C HIS A 68 -9.52 5.68 7.98
N ALA A 69 -10.20 4.54 7.83
CA ALA A 69 -10.37 3.51 8.86
C ALA A 69 -9.73 2.19 8.41
N LEU A 70 -9.39 1.32 9.34
CA LEU A 70 -8.88 -0.01 9.02
C LEU A 70 -9.96 -0.79 8.27
N HIS A 71 -9.62 -1.32 7.11
CA HIS A 71 -10.58 -2.01 6.24
C HIS A 71 -10.66 -3.49 6.64
N ALA A 72 -11.75 -3.91 7.25
CA ALA A 72 -11.91 -5.25 7.83
C ALA A 72 -11.49 -6.40 6.89
N PRO A 73 -11.81 -6.41 5.59
CA PRO A 73 -11.37 -7.47 4.67
C PRO A 73 -9.86 -7.59 4.48
N THR A 74 -9.08 -6.57 4.85
CA THR A 74 -7.61 -6.52 4.62
C THR A 74 -6.81 -6.44 5.91
N PHE A 75 -7.44 -6.20 7.05
CA PHE A 75 -6.77 -6.09 8.35
C PHE A 75 -7.12 -7.27 9.26
N LYS A 76 -6.11 -7.89 9.83
CA LYS A 76 -6.26 -8.93 10.85
C LYS A 76 -5.37 -8.62 12.05
N HIS A 77 -5.74 -9.13 13.22
CA HIS A 77 -4.86 -9.12 14.38
C HIS A 77 -3.67 -10.04 14.17
N VAL A 78 -2.50 -9.66 14.70
CA VAL A 78 -1.30 -10.52 14.67
C VAL A 78 -1.62 -11.88 15.28
N GLY A 79 -1.43 -12.94 14.50
CA GLY A 79 -1.74 -14.32 14.91
C GLY A 79 -3.23 -14.61 15.17
N GLY A 80 -4.12 -13.66 14.81
CA GLY A 80 -5.55 -13.75 15.09
C GLY A 80 -6.44 -13.72 13.83
N ASN A 81 -7.70 -13.37 14.05
CA ASN A 81 -8.72 -13.24 13.01
C ASN A 81 -8.70 -11.86 12.35
N PHE A 82 -9.42 -11.73 11.23
CA PHE A 82 -9.78 -10.44 10.67
C PHE A 82 -10.55 -9.60 11.70
N ILE A 83 -10.38 -8.28 11.61
CA ILE A 83 -11.06 -7.36 12.53
C ILE A 83 -12.56 -7.33 12.24
N ASP A 84 -13.35 -7.13 13.26
CA ASP A 84 -14.82 -7.05 13.21
C ASP A 84 -15.35 -5.61 13.36
N HIS A 85 -14.46 -4.66 13.57
CA HIS A 85 -14.72 -3.21 13.62
C HIS A 85 -13.59 -2.45 12.93
N GLU A 86 -13.87 -1.27 12.42
CA GLU A 86 -12.96 -0.46 11.61
C GLU A 86 -12.58 0.84 12.32
N PRO A 87 -11.61 0.82 13.27
CA PRO A 87 -11.16 2.04 13.93
C PRO A 87 -10.49 2.98 12.91
N LYS A 88 -10.61 4.29 13.15
CA LYS A 88 -9.95 5.28 12.27
C LYS A 88 -8.44 5.22 12.46
N VAL A 89 -7.70 5.32 11.36
CA VAL A 89 -6.23 5.39 11.38
C VAL A 89 -5.74 6.58 12.21
N LEU A 90 -6.43 7.71 12.11
CA LEU A 90 -6.11 8.94 12.86
C LEU A 90 -6.24 8.77 14.39
N ASP A 91 -6.99 7.80 14.85
CA ASP A 91 -7.18 7.51 16.28
C ASP A 91 -6.15 6.49 16.83
N LEU A 92 -5.30 5.93 15.96
CA LEU A 92 -4.29 4.94 16.29
C LEU A 92 -2.88 5.50 16.11
N THR A 93 -1.99 5.25 17.07
CA THR A 93 -0.56 5.53 16.91
C THR A 93 0.08 4.52 15.95
N TRP A 94 1.24 4.87 15.41
CA TRP A 94 2.04 3.92 14.61
C TRP A 94 2.28 2.60 15.35
N SER A 95 2.63 2.66 16.64
CA SER A 95 2.83 1.46 17.46
C SER A 95 1.58 0.58 17.55
N GLN A 96 0.40 1.18 17.67
CA GLN A 96 -0.87 0.45 17.71
C GLN A 96 -1.20 -0.20 16.36
N LEU A 97 -0.88 0.47 15.23
CA LEU A 97 -1.05 -0.12 13.91
C LEU A 97 -0.20 -1.37 13.70
N GLN A 98 0.94 -1.50 14.38
CA GLN A 98 1.79 -2.69 14.30
C GLN A 98 1.17 -3.94 14.96
N CYS A 99 0.05 -3.79 15.70
CA CYS A 99 -0.73 -4.91 16.23
C CYS A 99 -1.58 -5.60 15.14
N PHE A 100 -1.63 -5.05 13.94
CA PHE A 100 -2.36 -5.61 12.80
C PHE A 100 -1.42 -6.12 11.72
N GLU A 101 -1.95 -6.99 10.87
CA GLU A 101 -1.33 -7.52 9.65
C GLU A 101 -2.23 -7.25 8.45
N VAL A 102 -1.62 -6.98 7.29
CA VAL A 102 -2.30 -6.62 6.04
C VAL A 102 -1.88 -7.49 4.85
N GLY A 103 -1.24 -8.62 5.13
CA GLY A 103 -0.77 -9.54 4.09
C GLY A 103 -1.78 -10.58 3.64
N ARG A 104 -2.97 -10.58 4.20
CA ARG A 104 -4.07 -11.50 3.85
C ARG A 104 -5.33 -10.76 3.49
N LEU A 105 -6.15 -11.40 2.67
CA LEU A 105 -7.43 -10.91 2.23
C LEU A 105 -8.52 -11.88 2.68
N ASP A 106 -9.58 -11.37 3.33
CA ASP A 106 -10.72 -12.18 3.75
C ASP A 106 -11.59 -12.58 2.54
N SER A 107 -11.38 -13.79 2.05
CA SER A 107 -12.12 -14.36 0.90
C SER A 107 -13.61 -14.58 1.16
N SER A 108 -14.07 -14.52 2.40
CA SER A 108 -15.49 -14.61 2.73
C SER A 108 -16.24 -13.31 2.42
N THR A 109 -15.53 -12.20 2.28
CA THR A 109 -16.09 -10.88 1.98
C THR A 109 -16.24 -10.64 0.48
N GLN A 110 -17.19 -9.75 0.11
CA GLN A 110 -17.34 -9.33 -1.29
C GLN A 110 -16.06 -8.66 -1.82
N TYR A 111 -15.32 -7.96 -0.97
CA TYR A 111 -14.05 -7.34 -1.36
C TYR A 111 -12.97 -8.40 -1.65
N GLY A 112 -12.84 -9.40 -0.79
CA GLY A 112 -11.87 -10.47 -0.96
C GLY A 112 -12.13 -11.32 -2.21
N GLN A 113 -13.39 -11.55 -2.54
CA GLN A 113 -13.80 -12.31 -3.73
C GLN A 113 -13.44 -11.61 -5.06
N ARG A 114 -13.11 -10.31 -5.03
CA ARG A 114 -12.65 -9.58 -6.23
C ARG A 114 -11.24 -9.94 -6.65
N PHE A 115 -10.43 -10.52 -5.76
CA PHE A 115 -9.02 -10.81 -5.97
C PHE A 115 -8.70 -12.26 -5.57
N PRO A 116 -9.31 -13.26 -6.24
CA PRO A 116 -9.20 -14.66 -5.84
C PRO A 116 -7.78 -15.22 -5.97
N ASP A 117 -6.98 -14.64 -6.85
CA ASP A 117 -5.60 -15.08 -7.14
C ASP A 117 -4.54 -14.31 -6.34
N GLN A 118 -4.96 -13.39 -5.44
CA GLN A 118 -4.01 -12.64 -4.62
C GLN A 118 -3.27 -13.58 -3.67
N LEU A 119 -1.94 -13.54 -3.70
CA LEU A 119 -1.07 -14.27 -2.78
C LEU A 119 -1.28 -13.80 -1.34
N GLN A 120 -1.19 -14.73 -0.40
CA GLN A 120 -1.45 -14.48 1.02
C GLN A 120 -0.15 -14.64 1.81
N PHE A 121 0.13 -13.68 2.71
CA PHE A 121 1.33 -13.68 3.54
C PHE A 121 1.01 -13.34 4.99
N ASP A 122 1.66 -13.99 5.93
CA ASP A 122 1.62 -13.62 7.35
C ASP A 122 2.76 -12.63 7.68
N GLY A 123 2.59 -11.87 8.74
CA GLY A 123 3.62 -10.96 9.25
C GLY A 123 3.78 -9.65 8.46
N VAL A 124 3.01 -9.44 7.39
CA VAL A 124 3.08 -8.20 6.61
C VAL A 124 2.38 -7.07 7.34
N LYS A 125 3.08 -5.95 7.53
CA LYS A 125 2.62 -4.78 8.29
C LYS A 125 2.24 -3.62 7.37
N VAL A 126 1.46 -2.68 7.92
CA VAL A 126 1.23 -1.38 7.27
C VAL A 126 2.57 -0.65 7.19
N PRO A 127 3.04 -0.22 6.01
CA PRO A 127 4.31 0.49 5.89
C PRO A 127 4.16 1.99 6.18
N LYS A 128 5.27 2.61 6.60
CA LYS A 128 5.39 4.06 6.60
C LYS A 128 5.75 4.56 5.20
N LEU A 129 5.38 5.81 4.93
CA LEU A 129 5.75 6.46 3.67
C LEU A 129 7.27 6.56 3.50
N ASP A 130 8.02 6.87 4.55
CA ASP A 130 9.48 6.99 4.51
C ASP A 130 10.18 5.66 4.18
N GLU A 131 9.61 4.51 4.58
CA GLU A 131 10.13 3.19 4.21
C GLU A 131 10.07 2.97 2.69
N LEU A 132 8.93 3.30 2.06
CA LEU A 132 8.80 3.19 0.61
C LEU A 132 9.73 4.18 -0.11
N LEU A 133 9.76 5.44 0.32
CA LEU A 133 10.61 6.46 -0.28
C LEU A 133 12.09 6.11 -0.19
N ALA A 134 12.56 5.59 0.94
CA ALA A 134 13.93 5.11 1.10
C ALA A 134 14.26 3.97 0.13
N HIS A 135 13.31 3.06 -0.11
CA HIS A 135 13.50 1.94 -1.02
C HIS A 135 13.59 2.37 -2.50
N VAL A 136 12.76 3.33 -2.93
CA VAL A 136 12.72 3.74 -4.35
C VAL A 136 13.81 4.72 -4.75
N VAL A 137 14.53 5.34 -3.80
CA VAL A 137 15.65 6.25 -4.07
C VAL A 137 17.03 5.61 -3.86
N SER A 138 17.08 4.37 -3.38
CA SER A 138 18.31 3.59 -3.23
C SER A 138 18.73 2.95 -4.55
#